data_5ddd4f93e03b80d6aa640bb9b1ad78a3
#
_entry.id   5ddd4f93e03b80d6aa640bb9b1ad78a3
#
_cell.length_a   1.000
_cell.length_b   1.000
_cell.length_c   1.000
_cell.angle_alpha   90.00
_cell.angle_beta   90.00
_cell.angle_gamma   90.00
#
_symmetry.space_group_name_H-M   'P 1'
#
loop_
_entity.id
_entity.type
_entity.pdbx_description
1 polymer ?
#
loop_
_entity_poly.entity_id
_entity_poly.type
_entity_poly.pdbx_seq_one_letter_code
_entity_poly.pdbx_strand_id
1 'polypeptide(L)'
;MVAASVPKGEETQDNRFARVRDSADKIDKHVGQRLRGRRRDLGLSQTSVADRLGLTFQQVQKYELGMNRVSASRLYDLCGILDVKIEYFFAGIDADLYNAKDLSLNDPELVELLDHYLQIPEQTVRARLSAILRAVGRWLG
;
A
#
# COMPACT_ATOMS: atom_id res chain seq x y z
N MET A 1 -33.54 13.92 30.12
CA MET A 1 -32.64 14.59 29.18
C MET A 1 -32.18 13.59 28.16
N VAL A 2 -32.65 13.68 26.96
CA VAL A 2 -32.21 12.81 25.87
C VAL A 2 -30.95 13.42 25.31
N ALA A 3 -29.81 12.75 25.45
CA ALA A 3 -28.59 13.15 24.78
C ALA A 3 -28.83 13.05 23.26
N ALA A 4 -28.86 14.18 22.58
CA ALA A 4 -28.90 14.21 21.14
C ALA A 4 -27.65 13.50 20.61
N SER A 5 -27.81 12.35 19.97
CA SER A 5 -26.75 11.74 19.21
C SER A 5 -26.33 12.71 18.10
N VAL A 6 -25.11 13.22 18.20
CA VAL A 6 -24.48 13.98 17.14
C VAL A 6 -24.47 13.07 15.90
N PRO A 7 -25.09 13.45 14.76
CA PRO A 7 -25.01 12.65 13.56
C PRO A 7 -23.52 12.55 13.19
N LYS A 8 -23.01 11.34 13.03
CA LYS A 8 -21.71 11.11 12.40
C LYS A 8 -21.77 11.84 11.07
N GLY A 9 -20.96 12.90 10.94
CA GLY A 9 -20.99 13.76 9.77
C GLY A 9 -20.91 12.91 8.52
N GLU A 10 -21.94 12.99 7.67
CA GLU A 10 -21.90 12.43 6.34
C GLU A 10 -20.72 13.07 5.62
N GLU A 11 -19.73 12.24 5.31
CA GLU A 11 -18.59 12.66 4.54
C GLU A 11 -19.09 13.15 3.17
N THR A 12 -18.96 14.42 2.90
CA THR A 12 -19.42 15.00 1.64
C THR A 12 -18.70 14.32 0.47
N GLN A 13 -19.39 14.18 -0.68
CA GLN A 13 -18.79 13.58 -1.89
C GLN A 13 -17.46 14.25 -2.25
N ASP A 14 -17.36 15.55 -2.06
CA ASP A 14 -16.16 16.35 -2.34
C ASP A 14 -14.96 15.90 -1.48
N ASN A 15 -15.21 15.56 -0.23
CA ASN A 15 -14.18 15.07 0.70
C ASN A 15 -13.70 13.65 0.32
N ARG A 16 -14.60 12.80 -0.16
CA ARG A 16 -14.26 11.47 -0.68
C ARG A 16 -13.36 11.56 -1.92
N PHE A 17 -13.69 12.42 -2.87
CA PHE A 17 -12.88 12.60 -4.08
C PHE A 17 -11.50 13.20 -3.78
N ALA A 18 -11.40 14.09 -2.81
CA ALA A 18 -10.13 14.65 -2.36
C ALA A 18 -9.23 13.57 -1.76
N ARG A 19 -9.77 12.68 -0.91
CA ARG A 19 -9.03 11.55 -0.34
C ARG A 19 -8.55 10.56 -1.38
N VAL A 20 -9.40 10.22 -2.37
CA VAL A 20 -9.03 9.29 -3.45
C VAL A 20 -7.88 9.87 -4.27
N ARG A 21 -7.91 11.18 -4.56
CA ARG A 21 -6.80 11.85 -5.27
C ARG A 21 -5.51 11.85 -4.45
N ASP A 22 -5.56 12.20 -3.18
CA ASP A 22 -4.39 12.21 -2.30
C ASP A 22 -3.76 10.82 -2.17
N SER A 23 -4.60 9.78 -2.05
CA SER A 23 -4.14 8.39 -2.04
C SER A 23 -3.46 7.99 -3.36
N ALA A 24 -4.04 8.38 -4.49
CA ALA A 24 -3.47 8.09 -5.81
C ALA A 24 -2.09 8.76 -5.98
N ASP A 25 -1.96 10.02 -5.58
CA ASP A 25 -0.70 10.76 -5.66
C ASP A 25 0.39 10.14 -4.78
N LYS A 26 0.04 9.65 -3.60
CA LYS A 26 0.97 8.93 -2.71
C LYS A 26 1.42 7.61 -3.31
N ILE A 27 0.50 6.87 -3.92
CA ILE A 27 0.81 5.61 -4.61
C ILE A 27 1.75 5.87 -5.79
N ASP A 28 1.43 6.86 -6.64
CA ASP A 28 2.24 7.19 -7.81
C ASP A 28 3.67 7.61 -7.41
N LYS A 29 3.84 8.37 -6.33
CA LYS A 29 5.14 8.72 -5.76
C LYS A 29 5.90 7.49 -5.24
N HIS A 30 5.22 6.61 -4.51
CA HIS A 30 5.82 5.38 -3.99
C HIS A 30 6.30 4.47 -5.12
N VAL A 31 5.45 4.21 -6.11
CA VAL A 31 5.80 3.41 -7.30
C VAL A 31 7.00 4.03 -8.03
N GLY A 32 7.00 5.35 -8.21
CA GLY A 32 8.10 6.08 -8.83
C GLY A 32 9.43 5.92 -8.06
N GLN A 33 9.40 6.00 -6.74
CA GLN A 33 10.58 5.78 -5.90
C GLN A 33 11.10 4.34 -6.01
N ARG A 34 10.22 3.35 -6.02
CA ARG A 34 10.58 1.94 -6.20
C ARG A 34 11.20 1.69 -7.58
N LEU A 35 10.62 2.29 -8.63
CA LEU A 35 11.20 2.27 -9.98
C LEU A 35 12.62 2.83 -9.99
N ARG A 36 12.80 4.03 -9.44
CA ARG A 36 14.11 4.69 -9.38
C ARG A 36 15.13 3.88 -8.58
N GLY A 37 14.74 3.35 -7.44
CA GLY A 37 15.61 2.53 -6.59
C GLY A 37 16.12 1.31 -7.36
N ARG A 38 15.22 0.50 -7.92
CA ARG A 38 15.59 -0.72 -8.63
C ARG A 38 16.42 -0.45 -9.89
N ARG A 39 16.07 0.59 -10.64
CA ARG A 39 16.85 1.01 -11.81
C ARG A 39 18.30 1.31 -11.41
N ARG A 40 18.50 2.03 -10.32
CA ARG A 40 19.84 2.36 -9.81
C ARG A 40 20.61 1.13 -9.34
N ASP A 41 19.94 0.23 -8.63
CA ASP A 41 20.54 -1.03 -8.17
C ASP A 41 21.06 -1.87 -9.33
N LEU A 42 20.39 -1.82 -10.47
CA LEU A 42 20.80 -2.50 -11.70
C LEU A 42 21.81 -1.69 -12.55
N GLY A 43 22.20 -0.50 -12.12
CA GLY A 43 23.11 0.37 -12.88
C GLY A 43 22.53 0.91 -14.18
N LEU A 44 21.20 0.90 -14.33
CA LEU A 44 20.53 1.38 -15.55
C LEU A 44 20.33 2.91 -15.52
N SER A 45 20.53 3.57 -16.68
CA SER A 45 20.15 4.96 -16.85
C SER A 45 18.66 5.12 -17.12
N GLN A 46 18.11 6.32 -16.88
CA GLN A 46 16.73 6.63 -17.29
C GLN A 46 16.53 6.46 -18.81
N THR A 47 17.51 6.84 -19.61
CA THR A 47 17.50 6.64 -21.07
C THR A 47 17.42 5.15 -21.44
N SER A 48 18.22 4.30 -20.79
CA SER A 48 18.19 2.86 -21.05
C SER A 48 16.82 2.22 -20.76
N VAL A 49 16.16 2.64 -19.70
CA VAL A 49 14.81 2.18 -19.37
C VAL A 49 13.79 2.74 -20.37
N ALA A 50 13.92 4.02 -20.74
CA ALA A 50 13.05 4.67 -21.71
C ALA A 50 13.11 3.99 -23.08
N ASP A 51 14.30 3.69 -23.57
CA ASP A 51 14.51 3.01 -24.87
C ASP A 51 13.81 1.64 -24.90
N ARG A 52 13.92 0.87 -23.80
CA ARG A 52 13.25 -0.44 -23.69
C ARG A 52 11.73 -0.34 -23.61
N LEU A 53 11.19 0.78 -23.09
CA LEU A 53 9.76 1.05 -23.02
C LEU A 53 9.20 1.73 -24.28
N GLY A 54 10.06 2.17 -25.22
CA GLY A 54 9.65 3.02 -26.32
C GLY A 54 9.18 4.40 -25.90
N LEU A 55 9.78 4.96 -24.86
CA LEU A 55 9.46 6.25 -24.25
C LEU A 55 10.65 7.21 -24.32
N THR A 56 10.40 8.47 -23.99
CA THR A 56 11.46 9.45 -23.75
C THR A 56 12.00 9.37 -22.32
N PHE A 57 13.24 9.79 -22.09
CA PHE A 57 13.79 9.79 -20.74
C PHE A 57 13.03 10.74 -19.81
N GLN A 58 12.45 11.84 -20.31
CA GLN A 58 11.62 12.76 -19.55
C GLN A 58 10.35 12.07 -19.02
N GLN A 59 9.76 11.16 -19.79
CA GLN A 59 8.60 10.38 -19.33
C GLN A 59 8.98 9.43 -18.21
N VAL A 60 10.13 8.75 -18.31
CA VAL A 60 10.64 7.91 -17.21
C VAL A 60 10.96 8.75 -15.99
N GLN A 61 11.56 9.93 -16.17
CA GLN A 61 11.83 10.85 -15.06
C GLN A 61 10.53 11.27 -14.35
N LYS A 62 9.46 11.58 -15.09
CA LYS A 62 8.16 11.91 -14.52
C LYS A 62 7.53 10.75 -13.76
N TYR A 63 7.70 9.52 -14.24
CA TYR A 63 7.29 8.32 -13.50
C TYR A 63 8.04 8.19 -12.17
N GLU A 64 9.35 8.37 -12.18
CA GLU A 64 10.19 8.27 -10.97
C GLU A 64 9.87 9.36 -9.94
N LEU A 65 9.41 10.52 -10.38
CA LEU A 65 9.00 11.63 -9.51
C LEU A 65 7.53 11.52 -9.05
N GLY A 66 6.77 10.54 -9.56
CA GLY A 66 5.35 10.41 -9.29
C GLY A 66 4.49 11.53 -9.92
N MET A 67 5.04 12.24 -10.91
CA MET A 67 4.32 13.31 -11.63
C MET A 67 3.35 12.74 -12.66
N ASN A 68 3.66 11.59 -13.22
CA ASN A 68 2.82 10.83 -14.14
C ASN A 68 2.52 9.45 -13.55
N ARG A 69 1.26 9.04 -13.69
CA ARG A 69 0.84 7.70 -13.32
C ARG A 69 1.38 6.67 -14.29
N VAL A 70 1.94 5.59 -13.77
CA VAL A 70 2.35 4.43 -14.55
C VAL A 70 1.13 3.55 -14.78
N SER A 71 0.78 3.29 -16.04
CA SER A 71 -0.33 2.38 -16.37
C SER A 71 0.01 0.93 -16.01
N ALA A 72 -1.01 0.09 -15.86
CA ALA A 72 -0.82 -1.33 -15.55
C ALA A 72 0.04 -2.05 -16.60
N SER A 73 -0.13 -1.75 -17.89
CA SER A 73 0.69 -2.32 -18.96
C SER A 73 2.16 -1.89 -18.84
N ARG A 74 2.41 -0.63 -18.50
CA ARG A 74 3.77 -0.12 -18.29
C ARG A 74 4.43 -0.72 -17.04
N LEU A 75 3.67 -0.96 -15.98
CA LEU A 75 4.17 -1.69 -14.82
C LEU A 75 4.58 -3.12 -15.19
N TYR A 76 3.79 -3.78 -16.02
CA TYR A 76 4.11 -5.12 -16.50
C TYR A 76 5.42 -5.14 -17.32
N ASP A 77 5.59 -4.19 -18.26
CA ASP A 77 6.83 -4.04 -19.02
C ASP A 77 8.03 -3.76 -18.11
N LEU A 78 7.84 -2.89 -17.12
CA LEU A 78 8.88 -2.56 -16.13
C LEU A 78 9.29 -3.76 -15.28
N CYS A 79 8.36 -4.67 -14.95
CA CYS A 79 8.69 -5.91 -14.26
C CYS A 79 9.73 -6.74 -15.02
N GLY A 80 9.56 -6.85 -16.33
CA GLY A 80 10.52 -7.55 -17.20
C GLY A 80 11.86 -6.83 -17.33
N ILE A 81 11.84 -5.51 -17.48
CA ILE A 81 13.05 -4.68 -17.64
C ILE A 81 13.91 -4.66 -16.38
N LEU A 82 13.26 -4.60 -15.21
CA LEU A 82 13.89 -4.46 -13.90
C LEU A 82 14.10 -5.79 -13.16
N ASP A 83 13.65 -6.88 -13.76
CA ASP A 83 13.68 -8.21 -13.15
C ASP A 83 13.10 -8.21 -11.73
N VAL A 84 11.83 -7.80 -11.63
CA VAL A 84 11.06 -7.79 -10.38
C VAL A 84 9.63 -8.28 -10.64
N LYS A 85 8.98 -8.76 -9.58
CA LYS A 85 7.54 -9.05 -9.60
C LYS A 85 6.74 -7.76 -9.40
N ILE A 86 5.47 -7.78 -9.80
CA ILE A 86 4.57 -6.62 -9.69
C ILE A 86 4.42 -6.13 -8.24
N GLU A 87 4.45 -7.03 -7.28
CA GLU A 87 4.34 -6.73 -5.85
C GLU A 87 5.50 -5.87 -5.36
N TYR A 88 6.65 -5.91 -6.04
CA TYR A 88 7.80 -5.07 -5.71
C TYR A 88 7.43 -3.58 -5.69
N PHE A 89 6.64 -3.11 -6.65
CA PHE A 89 6.27 -1.71 -6.76
C PHE A 89 5.36 -1.23 -5.63
N PHE A 90 4.61 -2.14 -5.01
CA PHE A 90 3.63 -1.84 -3.97
C PHE A 90 4.11 -2.23 -2.56
N ALA A 91 5.23 -2.92 -2.45
CA ALA A 91 5.78 -3.29 -1.16
C ALA A 91 6.16 -2.05 -0.33
N GLY A 92 5.72 -2.03 0.92
CA GLY A 92 5.97 -0.92 1.85
C GLY A 92 5.06 0.29 1.65
N ILE A 93 4.00 0.18 0.85
CA ILE A 93 2.91 1.16 0.88
C ILE A 93 2.23 1.04 2.23
N ASP A 94 2.26 2.13 3.00
CA ASP A 94 1.70 2.16 4.33
C ASP A 94 0.20 1.81 4.34
N ALA A 95 -0.20 1.05 5.35
CA ALA A 95 -1.59 0.66 5.58
C ALA A 95 -2.55 1.86 5.71
N ASP A 96 -2.02 3.06 5.97
CA ASP A 96 -2.76 4.32 6.00
C ASP A 96 -3.43 4.69 4.66
N LEU A 97 -2.93 4.14 3.54
CA LEU A 97 -3.56 4.30 2.23
C LEU A 97 -4.82 3.46 2.05
N TYR A 98 -4.88 2.35 2.74
CA TYR A 98 -6.08 1.54 2.83
C TYR A 98 -6.65 1.80 4.20
N ASN A 99 -7.64 2.63 4.39
CA ASN A 99 -8.43 2.75 5.61
C ASN A 99 -8.48 1.44 6.44
N ALA A 100 -7.35 0.89 6.81
CA ALA A 100 -7.22 0.05 7.96
C ALA A 100 -7.48 1.02 9.10
N LYS A 101 -8.77 1.15 9.47
CA LYS A 101 -9.19 1.89 10.63
C LYS A 101 -8.18 1.67 11.73
N ASP A 102 -7.39 2.68 12.02
CA ASP A 102 -6.65 2.91 13.26
C ASP A 102 -6.03 1.70 13.99
N LEU A 103 -5.75 0.60 13.26
CA LEU A 103 -4.83 -0.41 13.74
C LEU A 103 -3.41 0.12 13.51
N SER A 104 -3.08 1.14 14.27
CA SER A 104 -1.71 1.58 14.40
C SER A 104 -0.91 0.39 14.92
N LEU A 105 0.09 -0.06 14.16
CA LEU A 105 1.08 -1.01 14.69
C LEU A 105 1.81 -0.45 15.92
N ASN A 106 1.53 0.79 16.29
CA ASN A 106 1.96 1.45 17.51
C ASN A 106 0.93 1.34 18.65
N ASP A 107 -0.21 0.64 18.44
CA ASP A 107 -1.14 0.35 19.51
C ASP A 107 -0.48 -0.66 20.46
N PRO A 108 -0.21 -0.28 21.72
CA PRO A 108 0.48 -1.16 22.67
C PRO A 108 -0.26 -2.48 22.90
N GLU A 109 -1.59 -2.46 22.89
CA GLU A 109 -2.42 -3.65 23.06
C GLU A 109 -2.29 -4.61 21.87
N LEU A 110 -2.24 -4.09 20.64
CA LEU A 110 -2.02 -4.88 19.45
C LEU A 110 -0.61 -5.47 19.41
N VAL A 111 0.39 -4.70 19.76
CA VAL A 111 1.79 -5.16 19.81
C VAL A 111 1.95 -6.28 20.82
N GLU A 112 1.38 -6.14 22.01
CA GLU A 112 1.39 -7.16 23.05
C GLU A 112 0.66 -8.45 22.61
N LEU A 113 -0.50 -8.31 21.96
CA LEU A 113 -1.26 -9.42 21.42
C LEU A 113 -0.45 -10.19 20.36
N LEU A 114 0.20 -9.47 19.44
CA LEU A 114 1.04 -10.06 18.40
C LEU A 114 2.25 -10.79 19.00
N ASP A 115 2.89 -10.21 20.00
CA ASP A 115 4.03 -10.82 20.67
C ASP A 115 3.63 -12.13 21.32
N HIS A 116 2.55 -12.16 22.10
CA HIS A 116 2.01 -13.38 22.70
C HIS A 116 1.62 -14.43 21.62
N TYR A 117 0.99 -14.01 20.53
CA TYR A 117 0.62 -14.92 19.44
C TYR A 117 1.84 -15.56 18.77
N LEU A 118 2.90 -14.79 18.55
CA LEU A 118 4.13 -15.27 17.93
C LEU A 118 4.94 -16.21 18.84
N GLN A 119 4.79 -16.08 20.17
CA GLN A 119 5.44 -16.95 21.15
C GLN A 119 4.81 -18.35 21.24
N ILE A 120 3.62 -18.56 20.66
CA ILE A 120 2.97 -19.87 20.63
C ILE A 120 3.73 -20.80 19.65
N PRO A 121 4.42 -21.85 20.12
CA PRO A 121 5.27 -22.67 19.26
C PRO A 121 4.46 -23.56 18.31
N GLU A 122 3.27 -24.01 18.73
CA GLU A 122 2.46 -24.95 17.96
C GLU A 122 1.58 -24.23 16.92
N GLN A 123 1.78 -24.59 15.66
CA GLN A 123 1.01 -24.06 14.53
C GLN A 123 -0.50 -24.36 14.66
N THR A 124 -0.87 -25.53 15.17
CA THR A 124 -2.27 -25.94 15.38
C THR A 124 -2.98 -25.06 16.41
N VAL A 125 -2.30 -24.66 17.46
CA VAL A 125 -2.85 -23.74 18.49
C VAL A 125 -3.05 -22.34 17.88
N ARG A 126 -2.08 -21.81 17.14
CA ARG A 126 -2.21 -20.54 16.44
C ARG A 126 -3.37 -20.54 15.43
N ALA A 127 -3.55 -21.64 14.69
CA ALA A 127 -4.65 -21.79 13.74
C ALA A 127 -6.02 -21.79 14.43
N ARG A 128 -6.16 -22.46 15.59
CA ARG A 128 -7.38 -22.46 16.40
C ARG A 128 -7.70 -21.08 16.95
N LEU A 129 -6.69 -20.38 17.47
CA LEU A 129 -6.85 -19.01 17.96
C LEU A 129 -7.31 -18.04 16.86
N SER A 130 -6.70 -18.14 15.68
CA SER A 130 -7.10 -17.37 14.51
C SER A 130 -8.54 -17.67 14.07
N ALA A 131 -8.99 -18.91 14.20
CA ALA A 131 -10.36 -19.32 13.89
C ALA A 131 -11.37 -18.70 14.88
N ILE A 132 -11.02 -18.67 16.17
CA ILE A 132 -11.84 -18.03 17.22
C ILE A 132 -11.95 -16.53 16.95
N LEU A 133 -10.84 -15.85 16.69
CA LEU A 133 -10.84 -14.40 16.40
C LEU A 133 -11.71 -14.07 15.17
N ARG A 134 -11.64 -14.88 14.12
CA ARG A 134 -12.51 -14.72 12.94
C ARG A 134 -13.99 -14.93 13.25
N ALA A 135 -14.32 -15.89 14.12
CA ALA A 135 -15.70 -16.16 14.51
C ALA A 135 -16.27 -14.99 15.33
N VAL A 136 -15.50 -14.48 16.29
CA VAL A 136 -15.88 -13.31 17.10
C VAL A 136 -16.05 -12.07 16.24
N GLY A 137 -15.13 -11.80 15.32
CA GLY A 137 -15.22 -10.66 14.41
C GLY A 137 -16.47 -10.68 13.53
N ARG A 138 -16.91 -11.87 13.07
CA ARG A 138 -18.18 -12.03 12.31
C ARG A 138 -19.42 -11.85 13.19
N TRP A 139 -19.32 -12.14 14.46
CA TRP A 139 -20.45 -12.00 15.37
C TRP A 139 -20.67 -10.54 15.81
N LEU A 140 -19.59 -9.73 15.84
CA LEU A 140 -19.62 -8.32 16.23
C LEU A 140 -19.88 -7.35 15.04
N GLY A 141 -19.74 -7.82 13.82
CA GLY A 141 -19.99 -7.05 12.59
C GLY A 141 -21.36 -7.32 12.03
#